data_22a73a35d99dc024ac059b8f7340f0aa
#
_entry.id   22a73a35d99dc024ac059b8f7340f0aa
#
_cell.length_a   1.000
_cell.length_b   1.000
_cell.length_c   1.000
_cell.angle_alpha   90.00
_cell.angle_beta   90.00
_cell.angle_gamma   90.00
#
_symmetry.space_group_name_H-M   'P 1'
#
loop_
_entity.id
_entity.type
_entity.pdbx_description
1 polymer ?
#
loop_
_entity_poly.entity_id
_entity_poly.type
_entity_poly.pdbx_seq_one_letter_code
_entity_poly.pdbx_strand_id
1 'polypeptide(L)'
;MLFRSMYQYIQRNYGKTWLSESEEKSRNYQLCRGVHSDCSLYYTEGVLKNPVGKYYQLSYAQKQKDKNLHAYYDQHRAVRQNISLLYQELKKAMLLQEDQSFADADHGILQPARMWKVGRSQNADLFRLEQRRNSLDFVVDILVDASGSQRPRQENVTLQTYILAETLSRLHIPFRVMSFCTFWDYTILHRMRDYDDPREKNSNIFEYITSSNNRDGLAVKAAGMDLLKRQEDRKLLILLSDGKPYDVLVNRPNARNPKPYRDDYALHDTATEVRRLRQQGVSVLGVFVGEETELMAEQKIFGKDFAYARDIRNFSHMLGSYLRRKIEE
;
A
#
# COMPACT_ATOMS: atom_id res chain seq x y z
N MET A 1 -31.12 -5.29 -16.49
CA MET A 1 -30.34 -4.89 -17.68
C MET A 1 -29.20 -3.91 -17.35
N LEU A 2 -29.43 -2.85 -16.60
CA LEU A 2 -28.42 -1.81 -16.24
C LEU A 2 -27.11 -2.35 -15.65
N PHE A 3 -27.16 -3.26 -14.67
CA PHE A 3 -25.97 -3.81 -14.00
C PHE A 3 -25.03 -4.58 -14.95
N ARG A 4 -25.60 -5.34 -15.89
CA ARG A 4 -24.78 -6.07 -16.89
C ARG A 4 -24.07 -5.12 -17.87
N SER A 5 -24.69 -3.98 -18.18
CA SER A 5 -24.09 -2.93 -19.01
C SER A 5 -22.99 -2.18 -18.26
N MET A 6 -23.14 -1.94 -16.94
CA MET A 6 -22.13 -1.28 -16.11
C MET A 6 -20.89 -2.16 -15.93
N TYR A 7 -21.05 -3.44 -15.64
CA TYR A 7 -19.93 -4.39 -15.55
C TYR A 7 -19.12 -4.44 -16.86
N GLN A 8 -19.82 -4.50 -18.00
CA GLN A 8 -19.16 -4.44 -19.31
C GLN A 8 -18.44 -3.11 -19.55
N TYR A 9 -19.02 -2.00 -19.08
CA TYR A 9 -18.37 -0.69 -19.15
C TYR A 9 -17.09 -0.66 -18.33
N ILE A 10 -17.11 -1.18 -17.10
CA ILE A 10 -15.92 -1.31 -16.24
C ILE A 10 -14.84 -2.14 -16.94
N GLN A 11 -15.19 -3.30 -17.46
CA GLN A 11 -14.24 -4.15 -18.20
C GLN A 11 -13.59 -3.44 -19.39
N ARG A 12 -14.34 -2.63 -20.11
CA ARG A 12 -13.82 -1.88 -21.28
C ARG A 12 -12.85 -0.78 -20.87
N ASN A 13 -13.12 -0.11 -19.78
CA ASN A 13 -12.35 1.07 -19.36
C ASN A 13 -11.16 0.74 -18.45
N TYR A 14 -11.24 -0.35 -17.68
CA TYR A 14 -10.23 -0.71 -16.71
C TYR A 14 -9.55 -2.05 -16.99
N GLY A 15 -9.98 -2.78 -18.02
CA GLY A 15 -9.45 -4.11 -18.36
C GLY A 15 -10.23 -5.24 -17.71
N LYS A 16 -9.95 -6.49 -18.14
CA LYS A 16 -10.59 -7.68 -17.58
C LYS A 16 -10.11 -7.94 -16.15
N THR A 17 -11.00 -8.53 -15.36
CA THR A 17 -10.62 -9.05 -14.04
C THR A 17 -9.73 -10.28 -14.17
N TRP A 18 -8.83 -10.50 -13.19
CA TRP A 18 -8.05 -11.74 -13.07
C TRP A 18 -8.71 -12.76 -12.15
N LEU A 19 -9.75 -12.34 -11.41
CA LEU A 19 -10.46 -13.24 -10.51
C LEU A 19 -11.46 -14.11 -11.29
N SER A 20 -11.67 -15.31 -10.78
CA SER A 20 -12.79 -16.15 -11.19
C SER A 20 -14.12 -15.55 -10.68
N GLU A 21 -15.22 -15.87 -11.33
CA GLU A 21 -16.54 -15.37 -10.93
C GLU A 21 -16.93 -15.78 -9.49
N SER A 22 -16.49 -16.97 -9.05
CA SER A 22 -16.73 -17.47 -7.70
C SER A 22 -15.93 -16.68 -6.65
N GLU A 23 -14.68 -16.36 -6.93
CA GLU A 23 -13.83 -15.55 -6.05
C GLU A 23 -14.33 -14.11 -5.95
N GLU A 24 -14.73 -13.51 -7.08
CA GLU A 24 -15.31 -12.17 -7.11
C GLU A 24 -16.57 -12.10 -6.25
N LYS A 25 -17.50 -13.07 -6.39
CA LYS A 25 -18.71 -13.15 -5.56
C LYS A 25 -18.38 -13.34 -4.07
N SER A 26 -17.42 -14.21 -3.75
CA SER A 26 -16.99 -14.47 -2.37
C SER A 26 -16.40 -13.22 -1.72
N ARG A 27 -15.48 -12.52 -2.41
CA ARG A 27 -14.86 -11.27 -1.92
C ARG A 27 -15.91 -10.17 -1.72
N ASN A 28 -16.80 -9.99 -2.68
CA ASN A 28 -17.88 -9.01 -2.58
C ASN A 28 -18.82 -9.32 -1.41
N TYR A 29 -19.18 -10.59 -1.21
CA TYR A 29 -20.00 -11.00 -0.07
C TYR A 29 -19.34 -10.73 1.29
N GLN A 30 -18.02 -10.85 1.40
CA GLN A 30 -17.28 -10.63 2.64
C GLN A 30 -17.03 -9.14 2.93
N LEU A 31 -16.68 -8.37 1.89
CA LEU A 31 -16.18 -7.01 2.05
C LEU A 31 -17.25 -5.93 1.84
N CYS A 32 -18.15 -6.12 0.88
CA CYS A 32 -19.18 -5.15 0.52
C CYS A 32 -20.43 -5.28 1.43
N ARG A 33 -20.26 -4.95 2.73
CA ARG A 33 -21.29 -5.00 3.75
C ARG A 33 -21.38 -3.69 4.52
N GLY A 34 -22.50 -3.45 5.18
CA GLY A 34 -22.70 -2.26 6.01
C GLY A 34 -22.64 -0.98 5.18
N VAL A 35 -21.66 -0.13 5.45
CA VAL A 35 -21.38 1.13 4.73
C VAL A 35 -21.19 0.91 3.23
N HIS A 36 -20.64 -0.23 2.83
CA HIS A 36 -20.29 -0.55 1.45
C HIS A 36 -21.29 -1.48 0.75
N SER A 37 -22.51 -1.66 1.30
CA SER A 37 -23.52 -2.55 0.72
C SER A 37 -24.04 -2.10 -0.65
N ASP A 38 -23.82 -0.84 -0.99
CA ASP A 38 -24.18 -0.21 -2.26
C ASP A 38 -23.08 -0.26 -3.32
N CYS A 39 -21.93 -0.87 -3.00
CA CYS A 39 -20.77 -0.95 -3.88
C CYS A 39 -20.30 -2.39 -4.09
N SER A 40 -19.57 -2.64 -5.15
CA SER A 40 -18.87 -3.91 -5.42
C SER A 40 -17.40 -3.65 -5.67
N LEU A 41 -16.56 -4.63 -5.36
CA LEU A 41 -15.14 -4.63 -5.69
C LEU A 41 -14.92 -5.22 -7.09
N TYR A 42 -14.03 -4.61 -7.83
CA TYR A 42 -13.56 -5.10 -9.12
C TYR A 42 -12.03 -5.09 -9.14
N TYR A 43 -11.44 -6.23 -9.46
CA TYR A 43 -9.99 -6.41 -9.47
C TYR A 43 -9.47 -6.51 -10.90
N THR A 44 -8.47 -5.69 -11.26
CA THR A 44 -7.91 -5.66 -12.60
C THR A 44 -6.39 -5.48 -12.60
N GLU A 45 -5.72 -5.94 -13.65
CA GLU A 45 -4.32 -5.63 -13.95
C GLU A 45 -4.17 -4.46 -14.94
N GLY A 46 -5.26 -3.76 -15.20
CA GLY A 46 -5.28 -2.60 -16.07
C GLY A 46 -5.58 -2.91 -17.54
N VAL A 47 -6.03 -1.87 -18.23
CA VAL A 47 -6.42 -1.96 -19.64
C VAL A 47 -5.24 -2.24 -20.59
N LEU A 48 -4.01 -1.89 -20.19
CA LEU A 48 -2.81 -2.12 -21.01
C LEU A 48 -2.41 -3.60 -21.04
N LYS A 49 -2.66 -4.34 -19.94
CA LYS A 49 -2.35 -5.78 -19.86
C LYS A 49 -3.49 -6.67 -20.38
N ASN A 50 -4.72 -6.35 -19.98
CA ASN A 50 -5.90 -7.17 -20.26
C ASN A 50 -6.99 -6.38 -21.00
N PRO A 51 -6.74 -5.88 -22.25
CA PRO A 51 -7.72 -5.09 -22.98
C PRO A 51 -8.91 -5.94 -23.42
N VAL A 52 -10.11 -5.34 -23.43
CA VAL A 52 -11.32 -5.99 -23.97
C VAL A 52 -11.46 -5.76 -25.49
N GLY A 53 -10.72 -4.77 -26.02
CA GLY A 53 -10.74 -4.39 -27.44
C GLY A 53 -9.97 -3.10 -27.68
N LYS A 54 -9.94 -2.61 -28.91
CA LYS A 54 -9.30 -1.33 -29.26
C LYS A 54 -10.28 -0.18 -29.00
N TYR A 55 -10.25 0.37 -27.78
CA TYR A 55 -11.06 1.52 -27.38
C TYR A 55 -10.18 2.74 -27.06
N TYR A 56 -10.81 3.91 -27.01
CA TYR A 56 -10.16 5.18 -26.62
C TYR A 56 -9.35 5.06 -25.31
N GLN A 57 -9.86 4.31 -24.34
CA GLN A 57 -9.19 4.14 -23.03
C GLN A 57 -7.81 3.48 -23.12
N LEU A 58 -7.61 2.58 -24.07
CA LEU A 58 -6.28 2.00 -24.31
C LEU A 58 -5.28 3.07 -24.76
N SER A 59 -5.68 3.91 -25.72
CA SER A 59 -4.84 5.02 -26.20
C SER A 59 -4.61 6.07 -25.12
N TYR A 60 -5.62 6.35 -24.30
CA TYR A 60 -5.51 7.26 -23.17
C TYR A 60 -4.53 6.73 -22.11
N ALA A 61 -4.66 5.45 -21.76
CA ALA A 61 -3.77 4.78 -20.81
C ALA A 61 -2.31 4.81 -21.29
N GLN A 62 -2.08 4.55 -22.58
CA GLN A 62 -0.73 4.63 -23.17
C GLN A 62 -0.16 6.04 -23.07
N LYS A 63 -0.93 7.06 -23.44
CA LYS A 63 -0.51 8.46 -23.32
C LYS A 63 -0.18 8.87 -21.89
N GLN A 64 -0.95 8.38 -20.92
CA GLN A 64 -0.70 8.67 -19.51
C GLN A 64 0.58 7.98 -19.01
N LYS A 65 0.79 6.72 -19.39
CA LYS A 65 2.04 6.00 -19.13
C LYS A 65 3.23 6.76 -19.68
N ASP A 66 3.14 7.24 -20.93
CA ASP A 66 4.22 8.01 -21.56
C ASP A 66 4.50 9.32 -20.80
N LYS A 67 3.46 10.03 -20.33
CA LYS A 67 3.63 11.23 -19.48
C LYS A 67 4.34 10.92 -18.16
N ASN A 68 3.91 9.87 -17.48
CA ASN A 68 4.53 9.45 -16.22
C ASN A 68 6.02 9.08 -16.44
N LEU A 69 6.34 8.42 -17.56
CA LEU A 69 7.71 8.11 -17.94
C LEU A 69 8.52 9.38 -18.26
N HIS A 70 7.96 10.35 -18.96
CA HIS A 70 8.63 11.64 -19.19
C HIS A 70 8.96 12.33 -17.86
N ALA A 71 8.01 12.42 -16.94
CA ALA A 71 8.24 12.99 -15.61
C ALA A 71 9.38 12.27 -14.86
N TYR A 72 9.49 10.94 -15.01
CA TYR A 72 10.60 10.18 -14.46
C TYR A 72 11.94 10.57 -15.10
N TYR A 73 12.03 10.68 -16.42
CA TYR A 73 13.26 11.05 -17.10
C TYR A 73 13.70 12.48 -16.75
N ASP A 74 12.76 13.40 -16.64
CA ASP A 74 13.03 14.80 -16.25
C ASP A 74 13.60 14.88 -14.83
N GLN A 75 13.11 14.05 -13.91
CA GLN A 75 13.50 14.05 -12.50
C GLN A 75 14.37 12.84 -12.09
N HIS A 76 14.95 12.11 -13.06
CA HIS A 76 15.63 10.83 -12.78
C HIS A 76 16.77 10.95 -11.75
N ARG A 77 17.47 12.08 -11.69
CA ARG A 77 18.55 12.32 -10.70
C ARG A 77 17.98 12.40 -9.28
N ALA A 78 16.91 13.17 -9.09
CA ALA A 78 16.24 13.30 -7.80
C ALA A 78 15.62 11.96 -7.36
N VAL A 79 15.00 11.23 -8.28
CA VAL A 79 14.43 9.89 -8.01
C VAL A 79 15.51 8.92 -7.56
N ARG A 80 16.64 8.82 -8.28
CA ARG A 80 17.76 7.94 -7.91
C ARG A 80 18.38 8.31 -6.57
N GLN A 81 18.52 9.59 -6.28
CA GLN A 81 19.00 10.07 -4.99
C GLN A 81 18.07 9.66 -3.85
N ASN A 82 16.76 9.87 -3.99
CA ASN A 82 15.76 9.47 -3.01
C ASN A 82 15.76 7.95 -2.76
N ILE A 83 15.82 7.14 -3.83
CA ILE A 83 15.96 5.69 -3.72
C ILE A 83 17.19 5.30 -2.90
N SER A 84 18.33 5.94 -3.17
CA SER A 84 19.59 5.63 -2.48
C SER A 84 19.54 6.03 -1.00
N LEU A 85 18.98 7.20 -0.69
CA LEU A 85 18.83 7.68 0.70
C LEU A 85 17.88 6.76 1.49
N LEU A 86 16.70 6.48 0.95
CA LEU A 86 15.72 5.63 1.61
C LEU A 86 16.26 4.20 1.80
N TYR A 87 16.96 3.66 0.80
CA TYR A 87 17.61 2.36 0.89
C TYR A 87 18.64 2.33 2.04
N GLN A 88 19.49 3.34 2.15
CA GLN A 88 20.51 3.40 3.20
C GLN A 88 19.89 3.51 4.60
N GLU A 89 18.85 4.33 4.77
CA GLU A 89 18.15 4.47 6.04
C GLU A 89 17.50 3.15 6.49
N LEU A 90 16.76 2.49 5.59
CA LEU A 90 16.10 1.23 5.92
C LEU A 90 17.10 0.09 6.14
N LYS A 91 18.13 -0.01 5.31
CA LYS A 91 19.19 -1.01 5.47
C LYS A 91 19.88 -0.87 6.83
N LYS A 92 20.16 0.37 7.25
CA LYS A 92 20.76 0.63 8.58
C LYS A 92 19.83 0.19 9.71
N ALA A 93 18.53 0.48 9.61
CA ALA A 93 17.55 0.04 10.61
C ALA A 93 17.47 -1.49 10.71
N MET A 94 17.50 -2.17 9.57
CA MET A 94 17.48 -3.64 9.52
C MET A 94 18.73 -4.25 10.12
N LEU A 95 19.92 -3.73 9.83
CA LEU A 95 21.19 -4.20 10.41
C LEU A 95 21.23 -3.99 11.91
N LEU A 96 20.71 -2.88 12.44
CA LEU A 96 20.64 -2.65 13.89
C LEU A 96 19.74 -3.66 14.59
N GLN A 97 18.72 -4.19 13.92
CA GLN A 97 17.88 -5.27 14.47
C GLN A 97 18.59 -6.63 14.46
N GLU A 98 19.39 -6.92 13.41
CA GLU A 98 20.17 -8.15 13.35
C GLU A 98 21.14 -8.27 14.53
N ASP A 99 21.80 -7.18 14.90
CA ASP A 99 22.72 -7.14 16.04
C ASP A 99 22.03 -7.40 17.41
N GLN A 100 20.71 -7.20 17.51
CA GLN A 100 19.94 -7.44 18.74
C GLN A 100 19.42 -8.89 18.87
N SER A 101 19.57 -9.73 17.88
CA SER A 101 19.03 -11.09 17.86
C SER A 101 19.97 -12.15 18.47
N PHE A 102 20.86 -11.76 19.38
CA PHE A 102 21.67 -12.72 20.12
C PHE A 102 20.95 -13.17 21.40
N ALA A 103 20.64 -14.45 21.50
CA ALA A 103 20.15 -15.05 22.73
C ALA A 103 21.30 -15.63 23.54
N ASP A 104 21.21 -15.52 24.87
CA ASP A 104 22.10 -16.22 25.79
C ASP A 104 21.82 -17.72 25.68
N ALA A 105 22.85 -18.54 25.54
CA ALA A 105 22.74 -19.98 25.30
C ALA A 105 23.86 -20.75 25.97
N ASP A 106 23.71 -22.06 26.03
CA ASP A 106 24.70 -23.02 26.52
C ASP A 106 25.75 -23.40 25.46
N HIS A 107 25.57 -22.99 24.22
CA HIS A 107 26.48 -23.22 23.10
C HIS A 107 26.49 -22.03 22.13
N GLY A 108 27.53 -21.93 21.27
CA GLY A 108 27.69 -20.85 20.30
C GLY A 108 28.96 -20.04 20.49
N ILE A 109 28.88 -18.71 20.41
CA ILE A 109 30.03 -17.80 20.58
C ILE A 109 30.26 -17.53 22.07
N LEU A 110 31.42 -17.96 22.60
CA LEU A 110 31.79 -17.77 23.99
C LEU A 110 31.86 -16.25 24.32
N GLN A 111 31.26 -15.85 25.43
CA GLN A 111 31.36 -14.49 25.99
C GLN A 111 32.42 -14.44 27.10
N PRO A 112 33.64 -13.93 26.86
CA PRO A 112 34.71 -13.87 27.88
C PRO A 112 34.29 -13.10 29.13
N ALA A 113 33.48 -12.05 28.96
CA ALA A 113 32.96 -11.24 30.06
C ALA A 113 32.07 -12.01 31.05
N ARG A 114 31.58 -13.18 30.69
CA ARG A 114 30.71 -14.03 31.53
C ARG A 114 31.43 -15.24 32.14
N MET A 115 32.70 -15.45 31.84
CA MET A 115 33.45 -16.59 32.34
C MET A 115 33.59 -16.62 33.88
N TRP A 116 33.43 -15.49 34.55
CA TRP A 116 33.39 -15.43 36.01
C TRP A 116 32.23 -16.20 36.63
N LYS A 117 31.18 -16.53 35.86
CA LYS A 117 30.02 -17.33 36.30
C LYS A 117 30.35 -18.82 36.46
N VAL A 118 31.42 -19.29 35.81
CA VAL A 118 31.84 -20.70 35.87
C VAL A 118 32.14 -21.11 37.31
N GLY A 119 31.43 -22.11 37.78
CA GLY A 119 31.58 -22.61 39.17
C GLY A 119 30.94 -21.72 40.24
N ARG A 120 30.34 -20.58 39.91
CA ARG A 120 29.69 -19.67 40.89
C ARG A 120 28.17 -19.55 40.68
N SER A 121 27.65 -19.99 39.55
CA SER A 121 26.22 -19.94 39.28
C SER A 121 25.78 -21.23 38.56
N GLN A 122 24.56 -21.69 38.86
CA GLN A 122 23.98 -22.85 38.16
C GLN A 122 23.57 -22.53 36.72
N ASN A 123 23.60 -21.26 36.29
CA ASN A 123 23.25 -20.83 34.96
C ASN A 123 24.50 -20.86 34.07
N ALA A 124 24.50 -21.80 33.09
CA ALA A 124 25.61 -22.07 32.18
C ALA A 124 25.55 -21.25 30.87
N ASP A 125 24.73 -20.19 30.81
CA ASP A 125 24.60 -19.33 29.62
C ASP A 125 25.85 -18.47 29.41
N LEU A 126 26.94 -19.14 29.05
CA LEU A 126 28.26 -18.55 28.78
C LEU A 126 28.45 -18.19 27.33
N PHE A 127 27.58 -18.68 26.48
CA PHE A 127 27.66 -18.49 25.05
C PHE A 127 26.56 -17.56 24.58
N ARG A 128 26.80 -16.97 23.42
CA ARG A 128 25.83 -16.20 22.66
C ARG A 128 25.50 -16.97 21.38
N LEU A 129 24.26 -17.34 21.24
CA LEU A 129 23.77 -17.95 20.01
C LEU A 129 23.24 -16.82 19.11
N GLU A 130 23.79 -16.71 17.92
CA GLU A 130 23.23 -15.87 16.89
C GLU A 130 21.89 -16.50 16.47
N GLN A 131 20.79 -15.99 17.00
CA GLN A 131 19.49 -16.29 16.46
C GLN A 131 19.37 -15.50 15.15
N ARG A 132 19.63 -16.15 14.03
CA ARG A 132 19.18 -15.65 12.73
C ARG A 132 17.65 -15.65 12.73
N ARG A 133 17.04 -14.70 13.43
CA ARG A 133 15.71 -14.29 13.02
C ARG A 133 15.90 -13.76 11.60
N ASN A 134 15.19 -14.33 10.65
CA ASN A 134 15.13 -13.72 9.32
C ASN A 134 14.69 -12.28 9.57
N SER A 135 15.63 -11.34 9.57
CA SER A 135 15.41 -9.91 9.85
C SER A 135 14.45 -9.27 8.84
N LEU A 136 14.03 -10.05 7.87
CA LEU A 136 13.22 -9.70 6.70
C LEU A 136 11.80 -10.31 6.76
N ASP A 137 11.30 -10.67 7.91
CA ASP A 137 9.90 -11.12 8.03
C ASP A 137 8.93 -9.93 8.00
N PHE A 138 9.04 -9.16 6.94
CA PHE A 138 8.34 -7.91 6.71
C PHE A 138 7.72 -7.90 5.32
N VAL A 139 6.43 -7.59 5.23
CA VAL A 139 5.71 -7.46 3.95
C VAL A 139 5.01 -6.10 3.88
N VAL A 140 5.03 -5.51 2.69
CA VAL A 140 4.45 -4.19 2.46
C VAL A 140 3.36 -4.24 1.40
N ASP A 141 2.24 -3.59 1.68
CA ASP A 141 1.21 -3.26 0.70
C ASP A 141 1.21 -1.75 0.45
N ILE A 142 1.34 -1.35 -0.79
CA ILE A 142 1.28 0.05 -1.21
C ILE A 142 -0.04 0.25 -1.95
N LEU A 143 -0.93 1.00 -1.34
CA LEU A 143 -2.24 1.34 -1.87
C LEU A 143 -2.24 2.80 -2.28
N VAL A 144 -2.57 3.09 -3.54
CA VAL A 144 -2.48 4.43 -4.13
C VAL A 144 -3.87 4.90 -4.53
N ASP A 145 -4.29 6.02 -3.98
CA ASP A 145 -5.51 6.68 -4.40
C ASP A 145 -5.39 7.16 -5.86
N ALA A 146 -6.28 6.68 -6.70
CA ALA A 146 -6.37 7.03 -8.12
C ALA A 146 -7.64 7.84 -8.42
N SER A 147 -8.16 8.59 -7.45
CA SER A 147 -9.30 9.48 -7.65
C SER A 147 -8.98 10.67 -8.55
N GLY A 148 -10.02 11.32 -9.04
CA GLY A 148 -9.90 12.48 -9.93
C GLY A 148 -9.21 13.68 -9.30
N SER A 149 -9.23 13.82 -7.97
CA SER A 149 -8.54 14.87 -7.20
C SER A 149 -7.02 14.76 -7.32
N GLN A 150 -6.49 13.55 -7.53
CA GLN A 150 -5.06 13.28 -7.72
C GLN A 150 -4.55 13.64 -9.13
N ARG A 151 -5.42 13.99 -10.08
CA ARG A 151 -5.02 14.29 -11.47
C ARG A 151 -3.91 15.35 -11.59
N PRO A 152 -3.93 16.48 -10.84
CA PRO A 152 -2.88 17.48 -10.92
C PRO A 152 -1.52 17.00 -10.38
N ARG A 153 -1.51 15.94 -9.57
CA ARG A 153 -0.34 15.40 -8.89
C ARG A 153 0.06 14.00 -9.36
N GLN A 154 -0.59 13.52 -10.43
CA GLN A 154 -0.48 12.14 -10.89
C GLN A 154 0.98 11.71 -11.12
N GLU A 155 1.78 12.55 -11.80
CA GLU A 155 3.19 12.27 -12.05
C GLU A 155 3.98 12.16 -10.72
N ASN A 156 3.75 13.06 -9.79
CA ASN A 156 4.44 13.05 -8.48
C ASN A 156 4.10 11.79 -7.66
N VAL A 157 2.80 11.43 -7.60
CA VAL A 157 2.35 10.19 -6.93
C VAL A 157 2.99 8.96 -7.55
N THR A 158 3.06 8.92 -8.89
CA THR A 158 3.74 7.85 -9.63
C THR A 158 5.21 7.75 -9.22
N LEU A 159 5.93 8.87 -9.18
CA LEU A 159 7.36 8.89 -8.80
C LEU A 159 7.58 8.48 -7.34
N GLN A 160 6.74 8.92 -6.42
CA GLN A 160 6.80 8.54 -5.01
C GLN A 160 6.57 7.03 -4.84
N THR A 161 5.55 6.50 -5.51
CA THR A 161 5.26 5.05 -5.52
C THR A 161 6.42 4.25 -6.12
N TYR A 162 7.02 4.75 -7.21
CA TYR A 162 8.17 4.12 -7.85
C TYR A 162 9.43 4.14 -6.95
N ILE A 163 9.69 5.23 -6.22
CA ILE A 163 10.79 5.31 -5.25
C ILE A 163 10.63 4.24 -4.16
N LEU A 164 9.43 4.10 -3.62
CA LEU A 164 9.12 3.06 -2.63
C LEU A 164 9.38 1.67 -3.19
N ALA A 165 8.79 1.37 -4.34
CA ALA A 165 8.89 0.06 -4.99
C ALA A 165 10.35 -0.32 -5.31
N GLU A 166 11.12 0.60 -5.87
CA GLU A 166 12.54 0.38 -6.16
C GLU A 166 13.37 0.15 -4.89
N THR A 167 13.07 0.90 -3.83
CA THR A 167 13.74 0.74 -2.54
C THR A 167 13.44 -0.63 -1.92
N LEU A 168 12.17 -1.03 -1.86
CA LEU A 168 11.76 -2.32 -1.32
C LEU A 168 12.31 -3.49 -2.15
N SER A 169 12.33 -3.36 -3.48
CA SER A 169 12.96 -4.36 -4.36
C SER A 169 14.46 -4.53 -4.08
N ARG A 170 15.19 -3.44 -3.83
CA ARG A 170 16.63 -3.50 -3.49
C ARG A 170 16.88 -4.12 -2.11
N LEU A 171 15.94 -4.00 -1.20
CA LEU A 171 16.00 -4.59 0.13
C LEU A 171 15.47 -6.04 0.15
N HIS A 172 14.99 -6.56 -0.98
CA HIS A 172 14.36 -7.88 -1.10
C HIS A 172 13.15 -8.07 -0.16
N ILE A 173 12.46 -6.99 0.18
CA ILE A 173 11.22 -7.03 0.96
C ILE A 173 10.08 -7.36 0.00
N PRO A 174 9.26 -8.40 0.26
CA PRO A 174 8.07 -8.67 -0.54
C PRO A 174 7.06 -7.52 -0.41
N PHE A 175 6.55 -7.05 -1.54
CA PHE A 175 5.57 -5.96 -1.55
C PHE A 175 4.67 -6.01 -2.76
N ARG A 176 3.45 -5.51 -2.58
CA ARG A 176 2.45 -5.34 -3.63
C ARG A 176 2.16 -3.85 -3.85
N VAL A 177 1.83 -3.47 -5.08
CA VAL A 177 1.40 -2.12 -5.42
C VAL A 177 0.05 -2.19 -6.12
N MET A 178 -0.93 -1.54 -5.54
CA MET A 178 -2.27 -1.38 -6.12
C MET A 178 -2.69 0.07 -6.12
N SER A 179 -3.41 0.50 -7.15
CA SER A 179 -4.18 1.74 -7.11
C SER A 179 -5.66 1.44 -7.03
N PHE A 180 -6.43 2.40 -6.50
CA PHE A 180 -7.87 2.25 -6.40
C PHE A 180 -8.60 3.52 -6.80
N CYS A 181 -9.76 3.34 -7.41
CA CYS A 181 -10.74 4.39 -7.66
C CYS A 181 -12.14 3.78 -7.57
N THR A 182 -13.15 4.63 -7.44
CA THR A 182 -14.55 4.18 -7.45
C THR A 182 -15.27 4.82 -8.61
N PHE A 183 -15.83 4.00 -9.48
CA PHE A 183 -16.66 4.44 -10.58
C PHE A 183 -18.05 3.86 -10.42
N TRP A 184 -19.04 4.75 -10.27
CA TRP A 184 -20.42 4.39 -10.03
C TRP A 184 -20.57 3.51 -8.78
N ASP A 185 -20.93 2.24 -8.94
CA ASP A 185 -21.12 1.29 -7.84
C ASP A 185 -20.00 0.23 -7.77
N TYR A 186 -18.84 0.51 -8.37
CA TYR A 186 -17.68 -0.37 -8.36
C TYR A 186 -16.44 0.35 -7.82
N THR A 187 -15.86 -0.19 -6.76
CA THR A 187 -14.50 0.16 -6.34
C THR A 187 -13.52 -0.75 -7.06
N ILE A 188 -12.70 -0.14 -7.89
CA ILE A 188 -11.77 -0.81 -8.81
C ILE A 188 -10.40 -0.82 -8.18
N LEU A 189 -9.84 -2.01 -7.99
CA LEU A 189 -8.49 -2.24 -7.52
C LEU A 189 -7.61 -2.66 -8.69
N HIS A 190 -6.71 -1.78 -9.10
CA HIS A 190 -5.76 -2.03 -10.17
C HIS A 190 -4.43 -2.46 -9.60
N ARG A 191 -4.06 -3.74 -9.80
CA ARG A 191 -2.79 -4.31 -9.38
C ARG A 191 -1.71 -4.01 -10.40
N MET A 192 -0.76 -3.17 -10.04
CA MET A 192 0.40 -2.86 -10.89
C MET A 192 1.53 -3.87 -10.67
N ARG A 193 1.69 -4.36 -9.43
CA ARG A 193 2.70 -5.34 -9.03
C ARG A 193 2.17 -6.24 -7.92
N ASP A 194 2.54 -7.53 -7.95
CA ASP A 194 2.26 -8.47 -6.86
C ASP A 194 3.50 -8.68 -5.97
N TYR A 195 3.34 -9.32 -4.81
CA TYR A 195 4.37 -9.47 -3.77
C TYR A 195 5.66 -10.13 -4.28
N ASP A 196 5.53 -11.18 -5.06
CA ASP A 196 6.65 -12.01 -5.51
C ASP A 196 7.09 -11.69 -6.95
N ASP A 197 6.58 -10.59 -7.51
CA ASP A 197 6.96 -10.14 -8.85
C ASP A 197 8.43 -9.68 -8.88
N PRO A 198 9.15 -9.95 -9.99
CA PRO A 198 10.52 -9.48 -10.16
C PRO A 198 10.58 -7.94 -10.27
N ARG A 199 11.78 -7.38 -10.05
CA ARG A 199 12.01 -5.92 -10.01
C ARG A 199 11.59 -5.20 -11.30
N GLU A 200 11.71 -5.84 -12.45
CA GLU A 200 11.34 -5.30 -13.77
C GLU A 200 9.88 -4.89 -13.83
N LYS A 201 9.02 -5.54 -13.05
CA LYS A 201 7.60 -5.23 -12.93
C LYS A 201 7.32 -3.87 -12.25
N ASN A 202 8.31 -3.26 -11.60
CA ASN A 202 8.17 -1.92 -11.05
C ASN A 202 7.86 -0.88 -12.14
N SER A 203 8.22 -1.14 -13.40
CA SER A 203 7.87 -0.31 -14.54
C SER A 203 6.36 -0.19 -14.79
N ASN A 204 5.55 -1.16 -14.29
CA ASN A 204 4.09 -1.09 -14.40
C ASN A 204 3.48 0.04 -13.54
N ILE A 205 4.22 0.57 -12.56
CA ILE A 205 3.77 1.70 -11.74
C ILE A 205 3.53 2.95 -12.61
N PHE A 206 4.25 3.07 -13.72
CA PHE A 206 4.01 4.15 -14.69
C PHE A 206 2.67 4.04 -15.42
N GLU A 207 1.97 2.90 -15.29
CA GLU A 207 0.60 2.70 -15.79
C GLU A 207 -0.46 3.31 -14.86
N TYR A 208 -0.06 3.95 -13.76
CA TYR A 208 -0.97 4.65 -12.85
C TYR A 208 -1.76 5.75 -13.56
N ILE A 209 -3.08 5.71 -13.38
CA ILE A 209 -4.04 6.64 -14.02
C ILE A 209 -5.07 7.04 -13.00
N THR A 210 -5.35 8.32 -12.91
CA THR A 210 -6.40 8.87 -12.06
C THR A 210 -7.76 8.84 -12.75
N SER A 211 -8.80 8.46 -12.01
CA SER A 211 -10.17 8.37 -12.52
C SER A 211 -11.21 8.47 -11.40
N SER A 212 -12.29 9.19 -11.65
CA SER A 212 -13.52 9.17 -10.87
C SER A 212 -13.37 9.47 -9.37
N ASN A 213 -14.11 8.76 -8.51
CA ASN A 213 -14.21 8.96 -7.07
C ASN A 213 -13.34 7.96 -6.30
N ASN A 214 -13.41 7.96 -4.96
CA ASN A 214 -12.69 7.02 -4.10
C ASN A 214 -13.51 6.60 -2.88
N ARG A 215 -13.44 5.31 -2.53
CA ARG A 215 -13.91 4.73 -1.27
C ARG A 215 -12.72 4.13 -0.53
N ASP A 216 -11.99 4.98 0.17
CA ASP A 216 -10.74 4.61 0.86
C ASP A 216 -10.98 3.49 1.87
N GLY A 217 -12.05 3.55 2.66
CA GLY A 217 -12.37 2.52 3.64
C GLY A 217 -12.54 1.14 3.01
N LEU A 218 -13.24 1.04 1.87
CA LEU A 218 -13.41 -0.24 1.17
C LEU A 218 -12.10 -0.73 0.55
N ALA A 219 -11.29 0.17 -0.01
CA ALA A 219 -10.00 -0.16 -0.59
C ALA A 219 -9.00 -0.65 0.49
N VAL A 220 -8.92 0.05 1.63
CA VAL A 220 -8.11 -0.35 2.80
C VAL A 220 -8.54 -1.71 3.34
N LYS A 221 -9.85 -1.95 3.47
CA LYS A 221 -10.40 -3.23 3.90
C LYS A 221 -10.05 -4.37 2.95
N ALA A 222 -10.12 -4.11 1.64
CA ALA A 222 -9.81 -5.11 0.60
C ALA A 222 -8.30 -5.45 0.56
N ALA A 223 -7.44 -4.44 0.61
CA ALA A 223 -5.99 -4.61 0.68
C ALA A 223 -5.59 -5.34 1.96
N GLY A 224 -6.14 -4.92 3.11
CA GLY A 224 -5.86 -5.53 4.41
C GLY A 224 -6.25 -7.00 4.50
N MET A 225 -7.36 -7.40 3.86
CA MET A 225 -7.77 -8.81 3.83
C MET A 225 -6.73 -9.71 3.16
N ASP A 226 -6.11 -9.25 2.08
CA ASP A 226 -5.08 -10.02 1.38
C ASP A 226 -3.74 -9.97 2.14
N LEU A 227 -3.38 -8.82 2.71
CA LEU A 227 -2.17 -8.64 3.50
C LEU A 227 -2.18 -9.52 4.76
N LEU A 228 -3.33 -9.69 5.41
CA LEU A 228 -3.49 -10.55 6.58
C LEU A 228 -3.28 -12.04 6.27
N LYS A 229 -3.43 -12.48 5.01
CA LYS A 229 -3.18 -13.86 4.59
C LYS A 229 -1.69 -14.18 4.41
N ARG A 230 -0.84 -13.17 4.37
CA ARG A 230 0.62 -13.35 4.26
C ARG A 230 1.18 -13.95 5.54
N GLN A 231 2.28 -14.70 5.40
CA GLN A 231 2.90 -15.43 6.50
C GLN A 231 3.86 -14.58 7.33
N GLU A 232 4.34 -13.47 6.76
CA GLU A 232 5.27 -12.58 7.41
C GLU A 232 4.70 -12.02 8.72
N ASP A 233 5.52 -11.97 9.76
CA ASP A 233 5.10 -11.51 11.10
C ASP A 233 4.77 -10.01 11.09
N ARG A 234 5.53 -9.23 10.34
CA ARG A 234 5.37 -7.77 10.27
C ARG A 234 4.72 -7.35 8.96
N LYS A 235 3.54 -6.77 9.08
CA LYS A 235 2.71 -6.35 7.96
C LYS A 235 2.54 -4.84 7.98
N LEU A 236 2.83 -4.19 6.85
CA LEU A 236 2.67 -2.75 6.69
C LEU A 236 1.79 -2.43 5.48
N LEU A 237 0.77 -1.62 5.70
CA LEU A 237 -0.02 -0.99 4.65
C LEU A 237 0.39 0.49 4.54
N ILE A 238 0.82 0.92 3.38
CA ILE A 238 1.09 2.33 3.06
C ILE A 238 -0.01 2.83 2.15
N LEU A 239 -0.77 3.83 2.57
CA LEU A 239 -1.80 4.46 1.77
C LEU A 239 -1.32 5.84 1.30
N LEU A 240 -1.19 6.03 -0.03
CA LEU A 240 -0.94 7.34 -0.64
C LEU A 240 -2.29 7.93 -1.04
N SER A 241 -2.74 9.00 -0.35
CA SER A 241 -4.04 9.64 -0.57
C SER A 241 -3.97 11.15 -0.30
N ASP A 242 -4.99 11.91 -0.73
CA ASP A 242 -5.18 13.30 -0.34
C ASP A 242 -6.15 13.46 0.86
N GLY A 243 -6.55 12.34 1.46
CA GLY A 243 -7.44 12.33 2.62
C GLY A 243 -8.87 12.78 2.35
N LYS A 244 -9.30 12.74 1.10
CA LYS A 244 -10.65 13.16 0.68
C LYS A 244 -11.47 12.00 0.12
N PRO A 245 -11.84 11.02 0.93
CA PRO A 245 -12.73 9.96 0.45
C PRO A 245 -14.09 10.55 0.06
N TYR A 246 -14.45 10.36 -1.20
CA TYR A 246 -15.68 10.89 -1.77
C TYR A 246 -16.27 9.94 -2.81
N ASP A 247 -17.54 9.61 -2.64
CA ASP A 247 -18.26 8.85 -3.66
C ASP A 247 -19.72 9.30 -3.76
N VAL A 248 -20.29 9.08 -4.95
CA VAL A 248 -21.68 9.39 -5.24
C VAL A 248 -22.62 8.37 -4.60
N LEU A 249 -23.81 8.82 -4.27
CA LEU A 249 -24.86 7.93 -3.80
C LEU A 249 -25.42 7.09 -4.97
N VAL A 250 -25.30 5.76 -4.84
CA VAL A 250 -25.92 4.84 -5.78
C VAL A 250 -27.04 4.07 -5.09
N ASN A 251 -28.25 4.23 -5.58
CA ASN A 251 -29.41 3.48 -5.09
C ASN A 251 -29.39 2.07 -5.68
N ARG A 252 -28.99 1.08 -4.87
CA ARG A 252 -29.12 -0.34 -5.19
C ARG A 252 -30.36 -0.92 -4.49
N PRO A 253 -31.03 -1.91 -5.09
CA PRO A 253 -32.22 -2.55 -4.48
C PRO A 253 -31.96 -3.14 -3.09
N ASN A 254 -30.72 -3.57 -2.82
CA ASN A 254 -30.31 -4.23 -1.58
C ASN A 254 -29.65 -3.26 -0.56
N ALA A 255 -29.43 -2.01 -0.92
CA ALA A 255 -28.86 -1.03 0.00
C ALA A 255 -29.92 -0.52 0.97
N ARG A 256 -29.74 -0.82 2.27
CA ARG A 256 -30.63 -0.30 3.32
C ARG A 256 -30.14 1.10 3.72
N ASN A 257 -30.97 2.12 3.47
CA ASN A 257 -30.71 3.53 3.82
C ASN A 257 -29.32 4.01 3.36
N PRO A 258 -29.03 4.02 2.04
CA PRO A 258 -27.76 4.46 1.54
C PRO A 258 -27.54 5.92 1.89
N LYS A 259 -26.33 6.25 2.39
CA LYS A 259 -25.90 7.62 2.67
C LYS A 259 -24.82 8.01 1.67
N PRO A 260 -24.72 9.29 1.27
CA PRO A 260 -23.61 9.75 0.45
C PRO A 260 -22.29 9.48 1.18
N TYR A 261 -21.33 8.85 0.48
CA TYR A 261 -20.00 8.54 1.03
C TYR A 261 -19.10 9.76 0.88
N ARG A 262 -19.20 10.70 1.83
CA ARG A 262 -18.47 11.96 1.81
C ARG A 262 -18.29 12.52 3.21
N ASP A 263 -17.45 13.54 3.32
CA ASP A 263 -17.19 14.34 4.53
C ASP A 263 -16.87 13.46 5.76
N ASP A 264 -17.31 13.82 6.92
CA ASP A 264 -17.04 13.08 8.16
C ASP A 264 -17.50 11.61 8.14
N TYR A 265 -18.53 11.27 7.35
CA TYR A 265 -18.99 9.90 7.24
C TYR A 265 -17.95 8.99 6.55
N ALA A 266 -17.38 9.46 5.44
CA ALA A 266 -16.36 8.72 4.71
C ALA A 266 -15.02 8.70 5.48
N LEU A 267 -14.65 9.81 6.11
CA LEU A 267 -13.47 9.88 6.98
C LEU A 267 -13.56 8.92 8.16
N HIS A 268 -14.73 8.86 8.83
CA HIS A 268 -14.97 7.95 9.95
C HIS A 268 -14.89 6.48 9.53
N ASP A 269 -15.44 6.15 8.36
CA ASP A 269 -15.36 4.80 7.80
C ASP A 269 -13.90 4.38 7.54
N THR A 270 -13.14 5.23 6.82
CA THR A 270 -11.72 4.98 6.55
C THR A 270 -10.91 4.84 7.85
N ALA A 271 -11.13 5.75 8.82
CA ALA A 271 -10.47 5.68 10.12
C ALA A 271 -10.85 4.40 10.91
N THR A 272 -12.07 3.91 10.73
CA THR A 272 -12.53 2.67 11.37
C THR A 272 -11.83 1.45 10.79
N GLU A 273 -11.71 1.36 9.46
CA GLU A 273 -11.00 0.25 8.81
C GLU A 273 -9.48 0.30 9.09
N VAL A 274 -8.87 1.48 9.14
CA VAL A 274 -7.47 1.65 9.57
C VAL A 274 -7.28 1.14 11.01
N ARG A 275 -8.14 1.53 11.95
CA ARG A 275 -8.08 1.05 13.34
C ARG A 275 -8.26 -0.44 13.45
N ARG A 276 -9.17 -1.01 12.65
CA ARG A 276 -9.42 -2.45 12.61
C ARG A 276 -8.18 -3.22 12.16
N LEU A 277 -7.50 -2.77 11.11
CA LEU A 277 -6.26 -3.40 10.64
C LEU A 277 -5.15 -3.32 11.70
N ARG A 278 -5.00 -2.18 12.38
CA ARG A 278 -4.04 -2.03 13.48
C ARG A 278 -4.32 -2.98 14.64
N GLN A 279 -5.58 -3.19 14.99
CA GLN A 279 -5.98 -4.18 16.02
C GLN A 279 -5.66 -5.62 15.59
N GLN A 280 -5.55 -5.88 14.30
CA GLN A 280 -5.16 -7.18 13.73
C GLN A 280 -3.65 -7.32 13.53
N GLY A 281 -2.84 -6.37 14.04
CA GLY A 281 -1.39 -6.42 13.97
C GLY A 281 -0.78 -5.85 12.68
N VAL A 282 -1.57 -5.19 11.82
CA VAL A 282 -1.06 -4.51 10.62
C VAL A 282 -0.71 -3.07 10.96
N SER A 283 0.53 -2.66 10.73
CA SER A 283 0.92 -1.26 10.77
C SER A 283 0.32 -0.52 9.56
N VAL A 284 -0.27 0.66 9.77
CA VAL A 284 -0.87 1.45 8.70
C VAL A 284 -0.29 2.84 8.71
N LEU A 285 0.32 3.25 7.60
CA LEU A 285 0.90 4.57 7.37
C LEU A 285 0.12 5.30 6.27
N GLY A 286 -0.32 6.52 6.56
CA GLY A 286 -0.79 7.47 5.55
C GLY A 286 0.40 8.23 4.95
N VAL A 287 0.45 8.35 3.64
CA VAL A 287 1.34 9.28 2.93
C VAL A 287 0.48 10.32 2.26
N PHE A 288 0.44 11.49 2.86
CA PHE A 288 -0.40 12.56 2.40
C PHE A 288 0.21 13.26 1.17
N VAL A 289 -0.58 13.31 0.11
CA VAL A 289 -0.20 13.88 -1.19
C VAL A 289 -1.16 15.02 -1.56
N GLY A 290 -1.67 15.75 -0.57
CA GLY A 290 -2.63 16.84 -0.71
C GLY A 290 -2.04 18.23 -0.43
N GLU A 291 -2.90 19.20 -0.19
CA GLU A 291 -2.53 20.55 0.24
C GLU A 291 -2.50 20.64 1.77
N GLU A 292 -1.65 21.50 2.33
CA GLU A 292 -1.49 21.65 3.79
C GLU A 292 -2.80 21.96 4.53
N THR A 293 -3.73 22.63 3.87
CA THR A 293 -5.06 22.93 4.39
C THR A 293 -5.90 21.70 4.71
N GLU A 294 -5.55 20.56 4.16
CA GLU A 294 -6.30 19.30 4.22
C GLU A 294 -5.70 18.27 5.19
N LEU A 295 -4.58 18.59 5.83
CA LEU A 295 -3.89 17.73 6.79
C LEU A 295 -4.78 17.25 7.96
N MET A 296 -5.80 18.02 8.32
CA MET A 296 -6.74 17.64 9.39
C MET A 296 -7.50 16.35 9.06
N ALA A 297 -7.80 16.09 7.79
CA ALA A 297 -8.48 14.86 7.36
C ALA A 297 -7.57 13.64 7.56
N GLU A 298 -6.31 13.74 7.13
CA GLU A 298 -5.30 12.69 7.35
C GLU A 298 -5.07 12.41 8.83
N GLN A 299 -4.99 13.44 9.64
CA GLN A 299 -4.84 13.29 11.09
C GLN A 299 -6.05 12.58 11.73
N LYS A 300 -7.27 12.81 11.24
CA LYS A 300 -8.46 12.08 11.69
C LYS A 300 -8.40 10.59 11.31
N ILE A 301 -7.85 10.25 10.14
CA ILE A 301 -7.75 8.87 9.64
C ILE A 301 -6.62 8.12 10.33
N PHE A 302 -5.40 8.66 10.30
CA PHE A 302 -4.18 7.94 10.68
C PHE A 302 -3.64 8.30 12.07
N GLY A 303 -4.13 9.39 12.68
CA GLY A 303 -3.62 9.90 13.94
C GLY A 303 -2.21 10.48 13.78
N LYS A 304 -1.22 9.86 14.43
CA LYS A 304 0.20 10.27 14.35
C LYS A 304 0.98 9.55 13.23
N ASP A 305 0.37 8.53 12.65
CA ASP A 305 1.04 7.64 11.70
C ASP A 305 0.77 8.10 10.26
N PHE A 306 1.12 9.35 9.95
CA PHE A 306 1.13 9.84 8.59
C PHE A 306 2.37 10.68 8.29
N ALA A 307 2.78 10.70 7.03
CA ALA A 307 3.87 11.49 6.50
C ALA A 307 3.36 12.44 5.43
N TYR A 308 3.75 13.72 5.50
CA TYR A 308 3.43 14.71 4.47
C TYR A 308 4.67 15.04 3.65
N ALA A 309 4.63 14.74 2.37
CA ALA A 309 5.74 15.01 1.46
C ALA A 309 5.28 15.86 0.28
N ARG A 310 5.40 17.18 0.43
CA ARG A 310 5.09 18.14 -0.63
C ARG A 310 6.04 18.05 -1.82
N ASP A 311 7.33 17.84 -1.55
CA ASP A 311 8.40 17.77 -2.56
C ASP A 311 9.01 16.37 -2.56
N ILE A 312 9.20 15.84 -3.76
CA ILE A 312 9.86 14.55 -3.96
C ILE A 312 11.26 14.50 -3.31
N ARG A 313 11.94 15.64 -3.21
CA ARG A 313 13.28 15.74 -2.61
C ARG A 313 13.32 15.41 -1.12
N ASN A 314 12.25 15.68 -0.40
CA ASN A 314 12.12 15.41 1.03
C ASN A 314 11.42 14.09 1.35
N PHE A 315 10.92 13.40 0.33
CA PHE A 315 10.11 12.20 0.47
C PHE A 315 10.83 11.08 1.23
N SER A 316 12.07 10.79 0.83
CA SER A 316 12.86 9.72 1.44
C SER A 316 13.19 9.97 2.91
N HIS A 317 13.48 11.21 3.29
CA HIS A 317 13.80 11.54 4.68
C HIS A 317 12.58 11.38 5.60
N MET A 318 11.42 11.87 5.18
CA MET A 318 10.21 11.81 5.98
C MET A 318 9.69 10.38 6.13
N LEU A 319 9.64 9.65 5.01
CA LEU A 319 9.18 8.27 5.00
C LEU A 319 10.19 7.34 5.67
N GLY A 320 11.49 7.56 5.46
CA GLY A 320 12.57 6.77 6.03
C GLY A 320 12.54 6.78 7.56
N SER A 321 12.34 7.94 8.16
CA SER A 321 12.24 8.07 9.61
C SER A 321 11.06 7.28 10.21
N TYR A 322 9.91 7.27 9.53
CA TYR A 322 8.77 6.48 9.96
C TYR A 322 8.99 4.98 9.78
N LEU A 323 9.41 4.55 8.59
CA LEU A 323 9.67 3.14 8.30
C LEU A 323 10.77 2.58 9.20
N ARG A 324 11.82 3.35 9.46
CA ARG A 324 12.86 3.00 10.43
C ARG A 324 12.26 2.70 11.81
N ARG A 325 11.42 3.61 12.34
CA ARG A 325 10.76 3.40 13.63
C ARG A 325 9.94 2.11 13.63
N LYS A 326 9.23 1.80 12.53
CA LYS A 326 8.41 0.58 12.42
C LYS A 326 9.23 -0.69 12.22
N ILE A 327 10.44 -0.58 11.73
CA ILE A 327 11.39 -1.68 11.67
C ILE A 327 12.02 -1.91 13.08
N GLU A 328 12.29 -0.85 13.82
CA GLU A 328 12.88 -0.91 15.16
C GLU A 328 11.89 -1.36 16.26
N GLU A 329 10.56 -1.16 16.10
CA GLU A 329 9.48 -1.69 16.95
C GLU A 329 9.29 -3.21 16.73
#